data_1cae5a651b460bbe89fa5d072763519c
#
_entry.id   1cae5a651b460bbe89fa5d072763519c
#
_cell.length_a   1.000
_cell.length_b   1.000
_cell.length_c   1.000
_cell.angle_alpha   90.00
_cell.angle_beta   90.00
_cell.angle_gamma   90.00
#
_symmetry.space_group_name_H-M   'P 1'
#
loop_
_entity.id
_entity.type
_entity.pdbx_description
1 polymer ?
#
loop_
_entity_poly.entity_id
_entity_poly.type
_entity_poly.pdbx_seq_one_letter_code
_entity_poly.pdbx_strand_id
1 'polypeptide(L)'
;RKGQPRDLQPPGSYWEYNDVRVNLLSLCLLHTFKSPLPEVLKERIMGPIGASDTWEWMGYKNSFVEVDGRQMQSVPGGTHWGGGIHINTYDHARFGLLIHRDGMWNEQSILPEGWVRQLRAPSDIRPGYGFLWWLNTGGEEWPGTPENSYAAVGAGSNIIWIDPDNDLIVVARWMDQAAVAEFLAKVTQAV
;
A
#
# COMPACT_ATOMS: atom_id res chain seq x y z
N ARG A 1 3.00 -9.38 21.19
CA ARG A 1 4.27 -8.97 20.53
C ARG A 1 4.61 -10.02 19.47
N LYS A 2 5.19 -9.62 18.33
CA LYS A 2 5.68 -10.55 17.28
C LYS A 2 6.58 -11.62 17.91
N GLY A 3 6.39 -12.89 17.47
CA GLY A 3 7.19 -14.02 17.97
C GLY A 3 6.83 -14.54 19.36
N GLN A 4 5.83 -13.98 20.02
CA GLN A 4 5.35 -14.53 21.28
C GLN A 4 4.30 -15.63 21.06
N PRO A 5 4.30 -16.69 21.87
CA PRO A 5 3.23 -17.69 21.83
C PRO A 5 1.86 -17.03 22.03
N ARG A 6 0.89 -17.45 21.27
CA ARG A 6 -0.51 -17.04 21.38
C ARG A 6 -1.43 -18.17 20.93
N ASP A 7 -2.66 -18.11 21.36
CA ASP A 7 -3.68 -19.02 20.86
C ASP A 7 -3.95 -18.73 19.37
N LEU A 8 -4.00 -19.80 18.59
CA LEU A 8 -4.36 -19.70 17.18
C LEU A 8 -5.87 -19.50 17.06
N GLN A 9 -6.28 -18.59 16.22
CA GLN A 9 -7.67 -18.35 15.87
C GLN A 9 -8.01 -19.07 14.57
N PRO A 10 -9.25 -19.52 14.38
CA PRO A 10 -9.69 -20.06 13.10
C PRO A 10 -9.43 -19.05 11.96
N PRO A 11 -9.03 -19.50 10.76
CA PRO A 11 -8.90 -18.64 9.60
C PRO A 11 -10.19 -17.85 9.34
N GLY A 12 -10.06 -16.55 9.09
CA GLY A 12 -11.20 -15.66 8.84
C GLY A 12 -11.92 -15.14 10.09
N SER A 13 -11.49 -15.52 11.31
CA SER A 13 -12.12 -15.05 12.56
C SER A 13 -11.31 -14.00 13.32
N TYR A 14 -10.12 -13.66 12.85
CA TYR A 14 -9.20 -12.75 13.55
C TYR A 14 -8.39 -11.91 12.56
N TRP A 15 -8.38 -10.61 12.78
CA TRP A 15 -7.55 -9.67 12.06
C TRP A 15 -6.30 -9.31 12.84
N GLU A 16 -5.16 -9.27 12.18
CA GLU A 16 -3.91 -8.79 12.74
C GLU A 16 -3.05 -8.15 11.64
N TYR A 17 -2.57 -6.94 11.90
CA TYR A 17 -1.54 -6.32 11.06
C TYR A 17 -0.23 -7.09 11.21
N ASN A 18 0.14 -7.86 10.20
CA ASN A 18 1.18 -8.88 10.33
C ASN A 18 2.17 -8.83 9.15
N ASP A 19 3.35 -8.24 9.40
CA ASP A 19 4.41 -8.11 8.39
C ASP A 19 4.89 -9.47 7.86
N VAL A 20 4.95 -10.50 8.70
CA VAL A 20 5.39 -11.84 8.27
C VAL A 20 4.48 -12.41 7.18
N ARG A 21 3.18 -12.20 7.32
CA ARG A 21 2.18 -12.65 6.31
C ARG A 21 2.34 -11.89 5.01
N VAL A 22 2.59 -10.58 5.08
CA VAL A 22 2.79 -9.75 3.88
C VAL A 22 4.13 -10.05 3.23
N ASN A 23 5.18 -10.35 3.99
CA ASN A 23 6.45 -10.83 3.44
C ASN A 23 6.29 -12.18 2.75
N LEU A 24 5.50 -13.10 3.32
CA LEU A 24 5.17 -14.37 2.67
C LEU A 24 4.40 -14.16 1.36
N LEU A 25 3.45 -13.22 1.33
CA LEU A 25 2.75 -12.86 0.11
C LEU A 25 3.72 -12.37 -0.98
N SER A 26 4.70 -11.52 -0.63
CA SER A 26 5.73 -11.07 -1.56
C SER A 26 6.54 -12.23 -2.12
N LEU A 27 6.92 -13.19 -1.29
CA LEU A 27 7.62 -14.40 -1.73
C LEU A 27 6.75 -15.25 -2.67
N CYS A 28 5.46 -15.44 -2.36
CA CYS A 28 4.53 -16.14 -3.24
C CYS A 28 4.39 -15.44 -4.60
N LEU A 29 4.30 -14.12 -4.60
CA LEU A 29 4.21 -13.34 -5.83
C LEU A 29 5.51 -13.44 -6.66
N LEU A 30 6.68 -13.43 -6.03
CA LEU A 30 7.95 -13.66 -6.72
C LEU A 30 7.95 -15.01 -7.45
N HIS A 31 7.50 -16.08 -6.79
CA HIS A 31 7.37 -17.40 -7.43
C HIS A 31 6.30 -17.43 -8.53
N THR A 32 5.21 -16.69 -8.35
CA THR A 32 4.12 -16.61 -9.35
C THR A 32 4.58 -15.89 -10.62
N PHE A 33 5.26 -14.76 -10.47
CA PHE A 33 5.76 -13.98 -11.60
C PHE A 33 7.07 -14.53 -12.17
N LYS A 34 7.81 -15.32 -11.41
CA LYS A 34 9.15 -15.80 -11.74
C LYS A 34 10.11 -14.66 -12.10
N SER A 35 9.88 -13.52 -11.49
CA SER A 35 10.64 -12.28 -11.65
C SER A 35 10.65 -11.48 -10.36
N PRO A 36 11.73 -10.76 -10.03
CA PRO A 36 11.76 -9.87 -8.88
C PRO A 36 10.62 -8.85 -8.90
N LEU A 37 9.92 -8.68 -7.79
CA LEU A 37 8.76 -7.76 -7.73
C LEU A 37 9.10 -6.31 -8.09
N PRO A 38 10.31 -5.75 -7.81
CA PRO A 38 10.69 -4.43 -8.32
C PRO A 38 10.65 -4.32 -9.85
N GLU A 39 11.07 -5.38 -10.56
CA GLU A 39 11.02 -5.42 -12.02
C GLU A 39 9.57 -5.48 -12.52
N VAL A 40 8.76 -6.35 -11.90
CA VAL A 40 7.32 -6.46 -12.21
C VAL A 40 6.59 -5.13 -11.96
N LEU A 41 6.88 -4.47 -10.85
CA LEU A 41 6.31 -3.18 -10.51
C LEU A 41 6.74 -2.09 -11.50
N LYS A 42 8.02 -2.06 -11.86
CA LYS A 42 8.57 -1.12 -12.85
C LYS A 42 7.89 -1.28 -14.20
N GLU A 43 7.84 -2.50 -14.70
CA GLU A 43 7.30 -2.80 -16.03
C GLU A 43 5.80 -2.57 -16.12
N ARG A 44 5.05 -3.02 -15.13
CA ARG A 44 3.59 -3.07 -15.23
C ARG A 44 2.87 -1.85 -14.67
N ILE A 45 3.49 -1.10 -13.78
CA ILE A 45 2.85 0.03 -13.10
C ILE A 45 3.68 1.30 -13.20
N MET A 46 4.89 1.33 -12.62
CA MET A 46 5.64 2.57 -12.46
C MET A 46 6.08 3.18 -13.79
N GLY A 47 6.51 2.35 -14.75
CA GLY A 47 6.84 2.80 -16.12
C GLY A 47 5.61 3.37 -16.84
N PRO A 48 4.51 2.62 -16.97
CA PRO A 48 3.28 3.11 -17.59
C PRO A 48 2.72 4.42 -17.03
N ILE A 49 2.83 4.66 -15.73
CA ILE A 49 2.40 5.93 -15.10
C ILE A 49 3.44 7.06 -15.18
N GLY A 50 4.57 6.83 -15.86
CA GLY A 50 5.62 7.83 -16.02
C GLY A 50 6.36 8.17 -14.74
N ALA A 51 6.49 7.22 -13.81
CA ALA A 51 7.34 7.41 -12.64
C ALA A 51 8.81 7.55 -13.03
N SER A 52 9.57 8.28 -12.23
CA SER A 52 11.01 8.46 -12.44
C SER A 52 11.77 7.13 -12.23
N ASP A 53 13.02 7.10 -12.69
CA ASP A 53 13.92 5.97 -12.40
C ASP A 53 14.64 6.07 -11.04
N THR A 54 14.21 7.00 -10.17
CA THR A 54 14.87 7.25 -8.88
C THR A 54 14.30 6.45 -7.72
N TRP A 55 13.20 5.74 -7.92
CA TRP A 55 12.65 4.87 -6.89
C TRP A 55 13.36 3.52 -6.87
N GLU A 56 13.47 2.95 -5.68
CA GLU A 56 14.08 1.65 -5.46
C GLU A 56 13.26 0.83 -4.47
N TRP A 57 13.09 -0.46 -4.73
CA TRP A 57 12.51 -1.39 -3.76
C TRP A 57 13.55 -2.43 -3.38
N MET A 58 14.13 -2.26 -2.20
CA MET A 58 15.26 -3.06 -1.74
C MET A 58 14.82 -4.21 -0.84
N GLY A 59 15.44 -5.36 -1.05
CA GLY A 59 15.36 -6.50 -0.16
C GLY A 59 16.51 -6.52 0.85
N TYR A 60 16.44 -7.46 1.78
CA TYR A 60 17.52 -7.71 2.74
C TYR A 60 18.67 -8.48 2.08
N LYS A 61 19.89 -8.32 2.60
CA LYS A 61 21.09 -9.00 2.08
C LYS A 61 20.97 -10.53 2.04
N ASN A 62 20.15 -11.12 2.90
CA ASN A 62 19.90 -12.55 3.04
C ASN A 62 18.54 -12.99 2.48
N SER A 63 17.87 -12.18 1.68
CA SER A 63 16.54 -12.48 1.12
C SER A 63 16.56 -13.03 -0.30
N PHE A 64 17.68 -13.63 -0.71
CA PHE A 64 17.78 -14.29 -2.01
C PHE A 64 17.21 -15.70 -1.95
N VAL A 65 16.45 -16.06 -2.98
CA VAL A 65 15.88 -17.39 -3.19
C VAL A 65 16.15 -17.84 -4.62
N GLU A 66 16.25 -19.15 -4.81
CA GLU A 66 16.36 -19.72 -6.15
C GLU A 66 14.98 -20.00 -6.74
N VAL A 67 14.72 -19.47 -7.93
CA VAL A 67 13.51 -19.72 -8.70
C VAL A 67 13.92 -20.09 -10.12
N ASP A 68 13.57 -21.30 -10.54
CA ASP A 68 13.90 -21.84 -11.88
C ASP A 68 15.41 -21.71 -12.21
N GLY A 69 16.29 -22.00 -11.26
CA GLY A 69 17.76 -21.94 -11.43
C GLY A 69 18.34 -20.52 -11.41
N ARG A 70 17.56 -19.48 -11.13
CA ARG A 70 18.01 -18.09 -11.00
C ARG A 70 17.93 -17.62 -9.57
N GLN A 71 18.98 -16.98 -9.08
CA GLN A 71 18.96 -16.29 -7.79
C GLN A 71 18.20 -14.98 -7.91
N MET A 72 17.10 -14.83 -7.17
CA MET A 72 16.27 -13.64 -7.15
C MET A 72 16.11 -13.11 -5.74
N GLN A 73 16.12 -11.79 -5.59
CA GLN A 73 15.89 -11.17 -4.30
C GLN A 73 14.39 -11.05 -4.02
N SER A 74 13.95 -11.64 -2.91
CA SER A 74 12.60 -11.40 -2.37
C SER A 74 12.62 -10.10 -1.58
N VAL A 75 11.81 -9.14 -2.02
CA VAL A 75 11.66 -7.86 -1.32
C VAL A 75 10.64 -7.98 -0.18
N PRO A 76 10.74 -7.21 0.90
CA PRO A 76 9.75 -7.21 1.95
C PRO A 76 8.45 -6.57 1.47
N GLY A 77 7.36 -7.27 1.64
CA GLY A 77 6.01 -6.75 1.37
C GLY A 77 5.42 -6.03 2.57
N GLY A 78 5.88 -6.37 3.77
CA GLY A 78 5.62 -5.68 5.03
C GLY A 78 6.94 -5.45 5.71
N THR A 79 7.09 -4.33 6.38
CA THR A 79 8.41 -3.96 6.86
C THR A 79 8.74 -4.63 8.18
N HIS A 80 9.91 -5.23 8.27
CA HIS A 80 10.50 -5.63 9.54
C HIS A 80 11.32 -4.47 10.15
N TRP A 81 11.98 -3.69 9.32
CA TRP A 81 12.81 -2.54 9.69
C TRP A 81 12.72 -1.40 8.69
N GLY A 82 11.49 -1.05 8.25
CA GLY A 82 11.32 -0.01 7.25
C GLY A 82 11.88 -0.39 5.87
N GLY A 83 12.16 -1.69 5.65
CA GLY A 83 12.49 -2.17 4.31
C GLY A 83 11.29 -1.99 3.41
N GLY A 84 11.48 -1.35 2.28
CA GLY A 84 10.39 -1.06 1.38
C GLY A 84 10.85 -0.18 0.25
N ILE A 85 9.90 0.54 -0.32
CA ILE A 85 10.15 1.39 -1.47
C ILE A 85 10.74 2.73 -1.02
N HIS A 86 11.90 3.07 -1.54
CA HIS A 86 12.43 4.42 -1.51
C HIS A 86 11.91 5.14 -2.75
N ILE A 87 11.14 6.18 -2.57
CA ILE A 87 10.42 6.83 -3.66
C ILE A 87 10.25 8.33 -3.37
N ASN A 88 10.29 9.16 -4.39
CA ASN A 88 10.01 10.58 -4.23
C ASN A 88 8.49 10.87 -4.13
N THR A 89 8.15 12.06 -3.68
CA THR A 89 6.76 12.47 -3.44
C THR A 89 5.93 12.51 -4.72
N TYR A 90 6.51 12.90 -5.85
CA TYR A 90 5.78 12.99 -7.12
C TYR A 90 5.40 11.60 -7.66
N ASP A 91 6.28 10.62 -7.52
CA ASP A 91 5.98 9.25 -7.93
C ASP A 91 4.96 8.58 -6.99
N HIS A 92 4.99 8.89 -5.68
CA HIS A 92 3.91 8.55 -4.77
C HIS A 92 2.57 9.16 -5.23
N ALA A 93 2.57 10.44 -5.62
CA ALA A 93 1.34 11.09 -6.10
C ALA A 93 0.84 10.48 -7.41
N ARG A 94 1.72 10.11 -8.35
CA ARG A 94 1.33 9.38 -9.57
C ARG A 94 0.68 8.04 -9.25
N PHE A 95 1.25 7.28 -8.32
CA PHE A 95 0.64 6.03 -7.87
C PHE A 95 -0.72 6.28 -7.21
N GLY A 96 -0.82 7.28 -6.34
CA GLY A 96 -2.10 7.70 -5.76
C GLY A 96 -3.14 8.07 -6.83
N LEU A 97 -2.72 8.81 -7.87
CA LEU A 97 -3.59 9.20 -8.98
C LEU A 97 -4.07 7.99 -9.80
N LEU A 98 -3.20 7.00 -10.04
CA LEU A 98 -3.61 5.74 -10.68
C LEU A 98 -4.73 5.05 -9.89
N ILE A 99 -4.57 4.95 -8.56
CA ILE A 99 -5.58 4.33 -7.69
C ILE A 99 -6.86 5.18 -7.65
N HIS A 100 -6.74 6.49 -7.53
CA HIS A 100 -7.89 7.42 -7.53
C HIS A 100 -8.71 7.32 -8.83
N ARG A 101 -8.06 7.07 -9.95
CA ARG A 101 -8.69 6.89 -11.27
C ARG A 101 -9.05 5.44 -11.61
N ASP A 102 -9.35 4.64 -10.61
CA ASP A 102 -9.74 3.23 -10.77
C ASP A 102 -8.78 2.40 -11.64
N GLY A 103 -7.48 2.70 -11.57
CA GLY A 103 -6.45 1.99 -12.32
C GLY A 103 -6.27 2.46 -13.76
N MET A 104 -6.91 3.57 -14.14
CA MET A 104 -6.77 4.17 -15.47
C MET A 104 -5.65 5.21 -15.50
N TRP A 105 -4.87 5.22 -16.59
CA TRP A 105 -3.83 6.19 -16.85
C TRP A 105 -3.79 6.56 -18.34
N ASN A 106 -4.02 7.83 -18.67
CA ASN A 106 -4.05 8.30 -20.06
C ASN A 106 -4.87 7.38 -20.99
N GLU A 107 -6.11 7.05 -20.62
CA GLU A 107 -7.03 6.17 -21.35
C GLU A 107 -6.61 4.69 -21.38
N GLN A 108 -5.50 4.32 -20.77
CA GLN A 108 -5.07 2.92 -20.64
C GLN A 108 -5.48 2.34 -19.29
N SER A 109 -6.01 1.13 -19.31
CA SER A 109 -6.25 0.34 -18.10
C SER A 109 -4.93 -0.29 -17.64
N ILE A 110 -4.35 0.23 -16.58
CA ILE A 110 -3.13 -0.31 -15.95
C ILE A 110 -3.49 -1.39 -14.93
N LEU A 111 -4.56 -1.17 -14.17
CA LEU A 111 -5.10 -2.17 -13.24
C LEU A 111 -6.38 -2.79 -13.80
N PRO A 112 -6.68 -4.04 -13.45
CA PRO A 112 -7.93 -4.67 -13.86
C PRO A 112 -9.15 -3.88 -13.42
N GLU A 113 -10.18 -3.84 -14.25
CA GLU A 113 -11.47 -3.22 -13.92
C GLU A 113 -12.02 -3.77 -12.59
N GLY A 114 -12.49 -2.88 -11.74
CA GLY A 114 -13.04 -3.21 -10.43
C GLY A 114 -11.99 -3.58 -9.36
N TRP A 115 -10.69 -3.56 -9.67
CA TRP A 115 -9.65 -3.83 -8.69
C TRP A 115 -9.66 -2.83 -7.53
N VAL A 116 -9.74 -1.53 -7.85
CA VAL A 116 -9.79 -0.47 -6.82
C VAL A 116 -11.03 -0.61 -5.93
N ARG A 117 -12.16 -1.01 -6.49
CA ARG A 117 -13.36 -1.33 -5.71
C ARG A 117 -13.12 -2.50 -4.75
N GLN A 118 -12.41 -3.54 -5.18
CA GLN A 118 -12.07 -4.66 -4.32
C GLN A 118 -11.09 -4.28 -3.21
N LEU A 119 -10.05 -3.50 -3.52
CA LEU A 119 -9.09 -3.07 -2.49
C LEU A 119 -9.72 -2.19 -1.41
N ARG A 120 -10.80 -1.46 -1.75
CA ARG A 120 -11.58 -0.61 -0.83
C ARG A 120 -12.74 -1.35 -0.17
N ALA A 121 -12.97 -2.61 -0.47
CA ALA A 121 -14.01 -3.39 0.20
C ALA A 121 -13.61 -3.61 1.67
N PRO A 122 -14.43 -3.15 2.64
CA PRO A 122 -14.17 -3.40 4.05
C PRO A 122 -14.12 -4.90 4.35
N SER A 123 -13.20 -5.32 5.19
CA SER A 123 -13.23 -6.68 5.69
C SER A 123 -14.26 -6.83 6.82
N ASP A 124 -14.94 -7.98 6.89
CA ASP A 124 -15.97 -8.23 7.90
C ASP A 124 -15.45 -8.13 9.35
N ILE A 125 -14.16 -8.45 9.55
CA ILE A 125 -13.53 -8.47 10.87
C ILE A 125 -12.95 -7.10 11.25
N ARG A 126 -12.49 -6.33 10.27
CA ARG A 126 -11.89 -5.00 10.44
C ARG A 126 -12.41 -4.06 9.35
N PRO A 127 -13.57 -3.43 9.53
CA PRO A 127 -14.17 -2.56 8.50
C PRO A 127 -13.28 -1.38 8.05
N GLY A 128 -12.37 -0.91 8.91
CA GLY A 128 -11.38 0.11 8.57
C GLY A 128 -10.19 -0.39 7.75
N TYR A 129 -10.25 -1.62 7.16
CA TYR A 129 -9.13 -2.17 6.40
C TYR A 129 -9.60 -3.03 5.23
N GLY A 130 -9.10 -2.71 4.03
CA GLY A 130 -9.31 -3.46 2.81
C GLY A 130 -8.07 -4.29 2.41
N PHE A 131 -7.78 -4.42 1.12
CA PHE A 131 -6.59 -5.13 0.65
C PHE A 131 -5.34 -4.25 0.79
N LEU A 132 -4.72 -4.27 1.98
CA LEU A 132 -3.54 -3.48 2.38
C LEU A 132 -3.78 -1.95 2.38
N TRP A 133 -5.02 -1.50 2.36
CA TRP A 133 -5.41 -0.10 2.44
C TRP A 133 -6.20 0.17 3.71
N TRP A 134 -5.90 1.28 4.36
CA TRP A 134 -6.68 1.81 5.47
C TRP A 134 -7.90 2.56 4.93
N LEU A 135 -9.06 2.29 5.51
CA LEU A 135 -10.34 2.85 5.09
C LEU A 135 -10.92 3.71 6.21
N ASN A 136 -11.48 4.86 5.87
CA ASN A 136 -12.13 5.75 6.83
C ASN A 136 -13.60 5.37 7.10
N THR A 137 -13.91 4.09 7.09
CA THR A 137 -15.25 3.58 7.30
C THR A 137 -15.83 4.11 8.62
N GLY A 138 -16.97 4.80 8.54
CA GLY A 138 -17.61 5.44 9.70
C GLY A 138 -16.85 6.65 10.26
N GLY A 139 -15.86 7.19 9.54
CA GLY A 139 -15.08 8.35 9.98
C GLY A 139 -14.10 8.06 11.13
N GLU A 140 -13.81 6.78 11.39
CA GLU A 140 -13.03 6.37 12.58
C GLU A 140 -11.52 6.58 12.43
N GLU A 141 -10.95 6.34 11.24
CA GLU A 141 -9.50 6.38 11.05
C GLU A 141 -8.98 7.82 10.97
N TRP A 142 -9.69 8.70 10.27
CA TRP A 142 -9.39 10.14 10.16
C TRP A 142 -10.63 10.97 10.42
N PRO A 143 -10.98 11.25 11.69
CA PRO A 143 -12.11 12.06 12.04
C PRO A 143 -12.08 13.45 11.40
N GLY A 144 -13.22 13.90 10.87
CA GLY A 144 -13.33 15.19 10.20
C GLY A 144 -12.96 15.18 8.71
N THR A 145 -12.72 14.02 8.14
CA THR A 145 -12.56 13.82 6.69
C THR A 145 -13.67 12.92 6.15
N PRO A 146 -13.92 12.88 4.83
CA PRO A 146 -14.97 12.03 4.26
C PRO A 146 -14.81 10.55 4.60
N GLU A 147 -15.90 9.89 4.93
CA GLU A 147 -15.92 8.46 5.27
C GLU A 147 -15.49 7.56 4.10
N ASN A 148 -15.60 8.08 2.87
CA ASN A 148 -15.20 7.41 1.64
C ASN A 148 -13.69 7.51 1.36
N SER A 149 -12.95 8.27 2.16
CA SER A 149 -11.50 8.41 2.02
C SER A 149 -10.75 7.15 2.46
N TYR A 150 -9.57 6.95 1.89
CA TYR A 150 -8.73 5.79 2.18
C TYR A 150 -7.26 6.10 1.93
N ALA A 151 -6.36 5.30 2.53
CA ALA A 151 -4.94 5.57 2.38
C ALA A 151 -4.05 4.32 2.37
N ALA A 152 -2.93 4.42 1.67
CA ALA A 152 -1.74 3.62 1.93
C ALA A 152 -0.90 4.34 2.98
N VAL A 153 -0.57 3.64 4.07
CA VAL A 153 0.17 4.21 5.20
C VAL A 153 1.44 3.39 5.46
N GLY A 154 2.56 4.04 5.38
CA GLY A 154 3.88 3.48 5.66
C GLY A 154 4.49 3.99 6.96
N ALA A 155 5.55 3.32 7.44
CA ALA A 155 6.29 3.69 8.64
C ALA A 155 6.74 5.16 8.58
N GLY A 156 6.64 5.87 9.72
CA GLY A 156 6.92 7.31 9.79
C GLY A 156 5.81 8.18 9.20
N SER A 157 4.58 7.66 9.13
CA SER A 157 3.41 8.35 8.55
C SER A 157 3.68 8.86 7.13
N ASN A 158 4.32 7.99 6.32
CA ASN A 158 4.39 8.20 4.89
C ASN A 158 3.06 7.78 4.28
N ILE A 159 2.25 8.73 3.83
CA ILE A 159 0.85 8.52 3.48
C ILE A 159 0.59 8.91 2.04
N ILE A 160 -0.14 8.07 1.33
CA ILE A 160 -0.91 8.45 0.13
C ILE A 160 -2.37 8.38 0.55
N TRP A 161 -2.96 9.51 0.85
CA TRP A 161 -4.37 9.63 1.21
C TRP A 161 -5.19 10.07 0.00
N ILE A 162 -6.31 9.43 -0.21
CA ILE A 162 -7.20 9.65 -1.36
C ILE A 162 -8.59 9.96 -0.84
N ASP A 163 -9.12 11.07 -1.29
CA ASP A 163 -10.48 11.53 -1.04
C ASP A 163 -11.25 11.63 -2.37
N PRO A 164 -12.04 10.61 -2.70
CA PRO A 164 -12.80 10.61 -3.94
C PRO A 164 -13.92 11.65 -3.99
N ASP A 165 -14.42 12.07 -2.82
CA ASP A 165 -15.55 12.99 -2.75
C ASP A 165 -15.14 14.42 -3.16
N ASN A 166 -13.90 14.78 -2.90
CA ASN A 166 -13.33 16.08 -3.25
C ASN A 166 -12.30 16.02 -4.41
N ASP A 167 -12.19 14.89 -5.12
CA ASP A 167 -11.21 14.68 -6.20
C ASP A 167 -9.77 15.01 -5.75
N LEU A 168 -9.38 14.51 -4.58
CA LEU A 168 -8.16 14.95 -3.91
C LEU A 168 -7.22 13.79 -3.57
N ILE A 169 -5.93 14.03 -3.79
CA ILE A 169 -4.84 13.14 -3.37
C ILE A 169 -3.86 13.94 -2.53
N VAL A 170 -3.54 13.43 -1.36
CA VAL A 170 -2.56 14.03 -0.46
C VAL A 170 -1.41 13.06 -0.23
N VAL A 171 -0.18 13.49 -0.49
CA VAL A 171 1.03 12.77 -0.13
C VAL A 171 1.72 13.50 1.01
N ALA A 172 1.69 12.91 2.20
CA ALA A 172 2.42 13.41 3.36
C ALA A 172 3.56 12.45 3.73
N ARG A 173 4.66 12.99 4.23
CA ARG A 173 5.85 12.21 4.54
C ARG A 173 6.47 12.65 5.84
N TRP A 174 6.86 11.66 6.66
CA TRP A 174 7.54 11.89 7.94
C TRP A 174 6.77 12.83 8.88
N MET A 175 5.46 12.70 8.86
CA MET A 175 4.56 13.46 9.73
C MET A 175 4.47 12.80 11.11
N ASP A 176 4.25 13.58 12.15
CA ASP A 176 3.84 13.03 13.44
C ASP A 176 2.48 12.32 13.28
N GLN A 177 2.43 11.06 13.68
CA GLN A 177 1.21 10.25 13.55
C GLN A 177 0.01 10.89 14.28
N ALA A 178 0.25 11.56 15.42
CA ALA A 178 -0.81 12.22 16.16
C ALA A 178 -1.40 13.44 15.42
N ALA A 179 -0.66 14.04 14.48
CA ALA A 179 -1.09 15.20 13.73
C ALA A 179 -1.80 14.85 12.41
N VAL A 180 -1.75 13.59 11.98
CA VAL A 180 -2.26 13.17 10.65
C VAL A 180 -3.73 13.49 10.47
N ALA A 181 -4.58 13.08 11.40
CA ALA A 181 -6.04 13.28 11.28
C ALA A 181 -6.40 14.78 11.24
N GLU A 182 -5.81 15.58 12.11
CA GLU A 182 -6.02 17.03 12.12
C GLU A 182 -5.54 17.70 10.82
N PHE A 183 -4.38 17.28 10.31
CA PHE A 183 -3.86 17.79 9.04
C PHE A 183 -4.81 17.48 7.89
N LEU A 184 -5.24 16.23 7.74
CA LEU A 184 -6.15 15.82 6.67
C LEU A 184 -7.51 16.52 6.78
N ALA A 185 -8.05 16.69 7.99
CA ALA A 185 -9.27 17.46 8.21
C ALA A 185 -9.13 18.94 7.78
N LYS A 186 -7.99 19.56 8.06
CA LYS A 186 -7.71 20.94 7.59
C LYS A 186 -7.57 21.02 6.07
N VAL A 187 -6.96 20.02 5.45
CA VAL A 187 -6.88 19.96 3.98
C VAL A 187 -8.27 19.83 3.38
N THR A 188 -9.12 18.93 3.90
CA THR A 188 -10.51 18.78 3.46
C THR A 188 -11.33 20.07 3.59
N GLN A 189 -11.09 20.87 4.64
CA GLN A 189 -11.79 22.15 4.85
C GLN A 189 -11.33 23.26 3.90
N ALA A 190 -10.19 23.09 3.24
CA ALA A 190 -9.61 24.09 2.36
C ALA A 190 -9.96 23.94 0.88
N VAL A 191 -10.73 22.90 0.53
CA VAL A 191 -11.15 22.56 -0.84
C VAL A 191 -12.63 22.71 -1.06
#